data_9867111fbb00526ac746ab1fd9abc0a6
#
_entry.id   9867111fbb00526ac746ab1fd9abc0a6
#
_cell.length_a   1.000
_cell.length_b   1.000
_cell.length_c   1.000
_cell.angle_alpha   90.00
_cell.angle_beta   90.00
_cell.angle_gamma   90.00
#
_symmetry.space_group_name_H-M   'P 1'
#
loop_
_entity.id
_entity.type
_entity.pdbx_description
1 polymer ?
#
loop_
_entity_poly.entity_id
_entity_poly.type
_entity_poly.pdbx_seq_one_letter_code
_entity_poly.pdbx_strand_id
1 'polypeptide(L)'
;MNYDVIIIGAGPGGIFAAYELMKKKPECKIAVFEEGYPLEKRKCPIDGEKIKSCINCKRCSIMCGFGGAGAFSDGKYNITNDFGGTLFEYIGKKQAVELMKYVDEINMENGGEGTKLYSTVGTKFKKLCLQNKLNLLDASVRHLGTDINYVVLQNLYDQMKDHIDFYFDTPVETIEIIENGYKVGC
;
A
#
# COMPACT_ATOMS: atom_id res chain seq x y z
N MET A 1 14.39 23.40 -0.18
CA MET A 1 14.05 22.73 -1.45
C MET A 1 12.58 23.03 -1.74
N ASN A 2 12.20 23.16 -3.00
CA ASN A 2 10.81 23.42 -3.38
C ASN A 2 10.30 22.25 -4.21
N TYR A 3 9.08 21.82 -3.93
CA TYR A 3 8.36 20.75 -4.61
C TYR A 3 6.98 21.26 -4.99
N ASP A 4 6.43 20.72 -6.08
CA ASP A 4 5.03 20.97 -6.46
C ASP A 4 4.08 20.15 -5.60
N VAL A 5 4.52 18.95 -5.21
CA VAL A 5 3.76 18.05 -4.34
C VAL A 5 4.66 17.41 -3.29
N ILE A 6 4.22 17.45 -2.04
CA ILE A 6 4.84 16.70 -0.95
C ILE A 6 3.84 15.65 -0.45
N ILE A 7 4.27 14.40 -0.41
CA ILE A 7 3.53 13.27 0.13
C ILE A 7 4.16 12.87 1.47
N ILE A 8 3.34 12.77 2.51
CA ILE A 8 3.77 12.38 3.85
C ILE A 8 3.34 10.94 4.09
N GLY A 9 4.33 10.06 4.23
CA GLY A 9 4.17 8.63 4.40
C GLY A 9 4.28 7.83 3.10
N ALA A 10 5.13 6.80 3.11
CA ALA A 10 5.31 5.84 2.02
C ALA A 10 4.56 4.51 2.26
N GLY A 11 3.41 4.57 2.92
CA GLY A 11 2.45 3.48 2.95
C GLY A 11 1.71 3.33 1.61
N PRO A 12 0.77 2.37 1.45
CA PRO A 12 0.07 2.14 0.18
C PRO A 12 -0.56 3.40 -0.42
N GLY A 13 -1.20 4.25 0.40
CA GLY A 13 -1.80 5.50 -0.06
C GLY A 13 -0.77 6.46 -0.68
N GLY A 14 0.38 6.67 0.00
CA GLY A 14 1.45 7.54 -0.49
C GLY A 14 2.13 6.97 -1.74
N ILE A 15 2.38 5.66 -1.78
CA ILE A 15 2.99 4.97 -2.92
C ILE A 15 2.12 5.14 -4.18
N PHE A 16 0.82 4.82 -4.09
CA PHE A 16 -0.07 4.93 -5.25
C PHE A 16 -0.34 6.38 -5.63
N ALA A 17 -0.38 7.32 -4.69
CA ALA A 17 -0.44 8.75 -5.00
C ALA A 17 0.79 9.22 -5.79
N ALA A 18 1.99 8.84 -5.34
CA ALA A 18 3.25 9.13 -6.02
C ALA A 18 3.30 8.51 -7.42
N TYR A 19 2.94 7.23 -7.53
CA TYR A 19 2.89 6.48 -8.79
C TYR A 19 1.95 7.13 -9.81
N GLU A 20 0.74 7.49 -9.41
CA GLU A 20 -0.24 8.14 -10.28
C GLU A 20 0.20 9.56 -10.69
N LEU A 21 0.78 10.32 -9.79
CA LEU A 21 1.29 11.65 -10.10
C LEU A 21 2.46 11.56 -11.08
N MET A 22 3.40 10.66 -10.89
CA MET A 22 4.50 10.42 -11.81
C MET A 22 4.00 10.10 -13.23
N LYS A 23 2.96 9.26 -13.35
CA LYS A 23 2.38 8.88 -14.65
C LYS A 23 1.58 10.00 -15.32
N LYS A 24 0.79 10.74 -14.53
CA LYS A 24 -0.17 11.73 -15.05
C LYS A 24 0.36 13.16 -15.08
N LYS A 25 1.40 13.44 -14.30
CA LYS A 25 2.00 14.77 -14.13
C LYS A 25 3.53 14.67 -14.07
N PRO A 26 4.18 14.14 -15.13
CA PRO A 26 5.63 13.90 -15.13
C PRO A 26 6.45 15.18 -14.99
N GLU A 27 5.85 16.35 -15.22
CA GLU A 27 6.47 17.66 -15.03
C GLU A 27 6.53 18.09 -13.55
N CYS A 28 5.74 17.47 -12.67
CA CYS A 28 5.70 17.83 -11.26
C CYS A 28 6.93 17.31 -10.52
N LYS A 29 7.55 18.17 -9.75
CA LYS A 29 8.59 17.81 -8.80
C LYS A 29 7.95 17.29 -7.52
N ILE A 30 8.13 15.98 -7.25
CA ILE A 30 7.45 15.28 -6.17
C ILE A 30 8.45 14.83 -5.12
N ALA A 31 8.11 15.02 -3.83
CA ALA A 31 8.83 14.44 -2.71
C ALA A 31 7.92 13.54 -1.88
N VAL A 32 8.48 12.44 -1.39
CA VAL A 32 7.83 11.55 -0.41
C VAL A 32 8.69 11.50 0.85
N PHE A 33 8.10 11.90 1.97
CA PHE A 33 8.74 11.84 3.30
C PHE A 33 8.18 10.65 4.08
N GLU A 34 9.07 9.78 4.54
CA GLU A 34 8.72 8.58 5.30
C GLU A 34 9.54 8.52 6.59
N GLU A 35 8.87 8.33 7.72
CA GLU A 35 9.53 8.24 9.03
C GLU A 35 10.39 6.99 9.19
N GLY A 36 10.03 5.90 8.51
CA GLY A 36 10.74 4.62 8.56
C GLY A 36 11.77 4.46 7.45
N TYR A 37 12.25 3.24 7.29
CA TYR A 37 13.36 2.92 6.39
C TYR A 37 12.90 2.49 4.98
N PRO A 38 13.79 2.58 3.97
CA PRO A 38 13.56 1.94 2.68
C PRO A 38 13.43 0.43 2.86
N LEU A 39 12.77 -0.24 1.91
CA LEU A 39 12.30 -1.62 2.06
C LEU A 39 13.42 -2.60 2.46
N GLU A 40 14.59 -2.50 1.84
CA GLU A 40 15.75 -3.36 2.10
C GLU A 40 16.37 -3.19 3.50
N LYS A 41 16.14 -2.04 4.17
CA LYS A 41 16.61 -1.77 5.52
C LYS A 41 15.58 -2.06 6.61
N ARG A 42 14.37 -2.42 6.22
CA ARG A 42 13.30 -2.75 7.17
C ARG A 42 13.51 -4.13 7.75
N LYS A 43 14.12 -4.19 8.94
CA LYS A 43 14.38 -5.44 9.65
C LYS A 43 14.00 -5.32 11.12
N CYS A 44 13.15 -6.23 11.58
CA CYS A 44 12.86 -6.37 13.01
C CYS A 44 14.09 -6.90 13.75
N PRO A 45 14.48 -6.31 14.90
CA PRO A 45 15.61 -6.79 15.67
C PRO A 45 15.37 -8.13 16.37
N ILE A 46 14.12 -8.64 16.42
CA ILE A 46 13.82 -9.96 16.97
C ILE A 46 14.49 -11.03 16.11
N ASP A 47 15.43 -11.78 16.70
CA ASP A 47 16.20 -12.85 16.05
C ASP A 47 15.87 -14.26 16.59
N GLY A 48 15.06 -14.32 17.66
CA GLY A 48 14.67 -15.58 18.32
C GLY A 48 15.72 -16.13 19.27
N GLU A 49 16.94 -15.62 19.24
CA GLU A 49 18.06 -16.04 20.10
C GLU A 49 18.38 -15.02 21.18
N LYS A 50 18.91 -13.86 20.79
CA LYS A 50 19.29 -12.77 21.68
C LYS A 50 18.10 -11.88 22.04
N ILE A 51 17.30 -11.54 21.03
CA ILE A 51 16.09 -10.72 21.19
C ILE A 51 14.89 -11.59 20.85
N LYS A 52 14.20 -12.09 21.88
CA LYS A 52 13.09 -13.03 21.76
C LYS A 52 11.72 -12.37 21.72
N SER A 53 11.61 -11.11 22.14
CA SER A 53 10.35 -10.38 22.21
C SER A 53 10.51 -8.95 21.73
N CYS A 54 9.38 -8.27 21.45
CA CYS A 54 9.38 -6.89 21.00
C CYS A 54 10.04 -5.95 22.01
N ILE A 55 11.00 -5.16 21.53
CA ILE A 55 11.75 -4.18 22.33
C ILE A 55 11.16 -2.76 22.23
N ASN A 56 10.00 -2.61 21.61
CA ASN A 56 9.30 -1.32 21.40
C ASN A 56 10.20 -0.26 20.77
N CYS A 57 10.78 -0.58 19.61
CA CYS A 57 11.61 0.35 18.84
C CYS A 57 10.87 1.70 18.65
N LYS A 58 11.60 2.82 18.78
CA LYS A 58 11.05 4.17 18.54
C LYS A 58 10.35 4.27 17.18
N ARG A 59 10.94 3.62 16.15
CA ARG A 59 10.34 3.40 14.82
C ARG A 59 10.34 1.91 14.55
N CYS A 60 9.15 1.35 14.45
CA CYS A 60 8.98 -0.08 14.22
C CYS A 60 9.19 -0.41 12.74
N SER A 61 10.26 -1.12 12.42
CA SER A 61 10.57 -1.53 11.02
C SER A 61 9.50 -2.42 10.39
N ILE A 62 8.59 -3.03 11.16
CA ILE A 62 7.45 -3.78 10.63
C ILE A 62 6.29 -2.86 10.28
N MET A 63 6.07 -1.78 11.05
CA MET A 63 4.92 -0.89 10.87
C MET A 63 5.23 0.32 9.99
N CYS A 64 6.46 0.88 10.11
CA CYS A 64 6.88 2.09 9.42
C CYS A 64 7.92 1.78 8.35
N GLY A 65 7.97 2.60 7.29
CA GLY A 65 8.85 2.48 6.14
C GLY A 65 8.11 2.24 4.83
N PHE A 66 8.85 2.12 3.74
CA PHE A 66 8.28 1.93 2.40
C PHE A 66 7.36 0.70 2.36
N GLY A 67 6.15 0.86 1.88
CA GLY A 67 5.11 -0.16 1.89
C GLY A 67 4.23 -0.16 3.15
N GLY A 68 4.58 0.64 4.18
CA GLY A 68 3.85 0.71 5.45
C GLY A 68 3.76 -0.65 6.16
N ALA A 69 2.77 -0.83 7.02
CA ALA A 69 2.52 -2.09 7.72
C ALA A 69 2.19 -3.27 6.78
N GLY A 70 1.70 -2.97 5.56
CA GLY A 70 1.37 -3.97 4.56
C GLY A 70 2.56 -4.69 3.93
N ALA A 71 3.78 -4.13 4.00
CA ALA A 71 4.96 -4.68 3.35
C ALA A 71 5.32 -6.10 3.81
N PHE A 72 5.05 -6.42 5.08
CA PHE A 72 5.33 -7.73 5.67
C PHE A 72 4.06 -8.53 5.98
N SER A 73 2.94 -8.14 5.40
CA SER A 73 1.70 -8.90 5.47
C SER A 73 1.76 -10.12 4.54
N ASP A 74 0.73 -10.95 4.59
CA ASP A 74 0.58 -12.10 3.69
C ASP A 74 0.13 -11.70 2.26
N GLY A 75 0.07 -10.42 1.95
CA GLY A 75 -0.23 -9.92 0.61
C GLY A 75 -1.61 -10.31 0.09
N LYS A 76 -2.63 -10.27 0.94
CA LYS A 76 -4.01 -10.47 0.53
C LYS A 76 -4.66 -9.16 0.10
N TYR A 77 -5.00 -9.09 -1.17
CA TYR A 77 -5.70 -7.96 -1.77
C TYR A 77 -7.18 -8.32 -1.99
N ASN A 78 -8.06 -7.67 -1.24
CA ASN A 78 -9.50 -7.90 -1.31
C ASN A 78 -10.14 -6.97 -2.34
N ILE A 79 -10.83 -7.54 -3.34
CA ILE A 79 -11.53 -6.81 -4.40
C ILE A 79 -13.03 -7.00 -4.14
N THR A 80 -13.58 -6.21 -3.24
CA THR A 80 -14.98 -6.29 -2.82
C THR A 80 -15.39 -5.03 -2.06
N ASN A 81 -16.71 -4.74 -2.05
CA ASN A 81 -17.30 -3.71 -1.20
C ASN A 81 -17.94 -4.29 0.08
N ASP A 82 -17.92 -5.62 0.26
CA ASP A 82 -18.67 -6.27 1.34
C ASP A 82 -17.89 -6.31 2.66
N PHE A 83 -16.57 -6.05 2.61
CA PHE A 83 -15.68 -5.93 3.78
C PHE A 83 -14.39 -5.21 3.42
N GLY A 84 -13.60 -4.80 4.42
CA GLY A 84 -12.27 -4.21 4.24
C GLY A 84 -12.24 -2.70 4.08
N GLY A 85 -13.38 -2.02 4.21
CA GLY A 85 -13.44 -0.56 4.17
C GLY A 85 -14.73 -0.04 3.54
N THR A 86 -14.87 1.29 3.53
CA THR A 86 -16.10 2.00 3.10
C THR A 86 -15.85 2.94 1.92
N LEU A 87 -14.83 2.68 1.10
CA LEU A 87 -14.49 3.51 -0.07
C LEU A 87 -15.70 3.76 -0.98
N PHE A 88 -16.58 2.77 -1.11
CA PHE A 88 -17.80 2.87 -1.92
C PHE A 88 -18.78 3.94 -1.43
N GLU A 89 -18.74 4.37 -0.19
CA GLU A 89 -19.57 5.47 0.33
C GLU A 89 -19.16 6.81 -0.26
N TYR A 90 -17.90 6.97 -0.67
CA TYR A 90 -17.35 8.20 -1.22
C TYR A 90 -17.43 8.25 -2.76
N ILE A 91 -17.15 7.15 -3.43
CA ILE A 91 -17.02 7.11 -4.90
C ILE A 91 -18.04 6.19 -5.61
N GLY A 92 -18.90 5.51 -4.82
CA GLY A 92 -19.88 4.56 -5.35
C GLY A 92 -19.30 3.15 -5.56
N LYS A 93 -20.17 2.14 -5.44
CA LYS A 93 -19.77 0.70 -5.44
C LYS A 93 -19.03 0.27 -6.69
N LYS A 94 -19.49 0.71 -7.86
CA LYS A 94 -18.88 0.34 -9.14
C LYS A 94 -17.47 0.89 -9.26
N GLN A 95 -17.30 2.18 -9.02
CA GLN A 95 -16.01 2.86 -9.11
C GLN A 95 -15.01 2.33 -8.08
N ALA A 96 -15.47 2.01 -6.86
CA ALA A 96 -14.62 1.42 -5.83
C ALA A 96 -14.03 0.06 -6.28
N VAL A 97 -14.85 -0.83 -6.85
CA VAL A 97 -14.37 -2.12 -7.37
C VAL A 97 -13.45 -1.94 -8.59
N GLU A 98 -13.75 -1.00 -9.48
CA GLU A 98 -12.89 -0.68 -10.63
C GLU A 98 -11.52 -0.19 -10.17
N LEU A 99 -11.47 0.69 -9.15
CA LEU A 99 -10.21 1.15 -8.57
C LEU A 99 -9.42 0.00 -7.91
N MET A 100 -10.09 -0.88 -7.16
CA MET A 100 -9.42 -2.06 -6.56
C MET A 100 -8.83 -2.98 -7.64
N LYS A 101 -9.53 -3.18 -8.76
CA LYS A 101 -9.01 -3.96 -9.90
C LYS A 101 -7.83 -3.28 -10.56
N TYR A 102 -7.87 -1.97 -10.73
CA TYR A 102 -6.75 -1.20 -11.27
C TYR A 102 -5.50 -1.32 -10.39
N VAL A 103 -5.65 -1.29 -9.07
CA VAL A 103 -4.54 -1.55 -8.14
C VAL A 103 -4.02 -2.99 -8.29
N ASP A 104 -4.91 -3.97 -8.47
CA ASP A 104 -4.52 -5.38 -8.71
C ASP A 104 -3.73 -5.51 -10.02
N GLU A 105 -4.13 -4.84 -11.10
CA GLU A 105 -3.42 -4.80 -12.38
C GLU A 105 -2.00 -4.25 -12.20
N ILE A 106 -1.84 -3.12 -11.49
CA ILE A 106 -0.52 -2.57 -11.17
C ILE A 106 0.34 -3.58 -10.40
N ASN A 107 -0.22 -4.27 -9.43
CA ASN A 107 0.51 -5.29 -8.68
C ASN A 107 0.93 -6.45 -9.59
N MET A 108 0.10 -6.86 -10.54
CA MET A 108 0.44 -7.91 -11.51
C MET A 108 1.59 -7.48 -12.42
N GLU A 109 1.54 -6.26 -12.97
CA GLU A 109 2.60 -5.68 -13.81
C GLU A 109 3.94 -5.54 -13.05
N ASN A 110 3.90 -5.46 -11.73
CA ASN A 110 5.06 -5.28 -10.87
C ASN A 110 5.59 -6.56 -10.22
N GLY A 111 5.24 -7.72 -10.71
CA GLY A 111 5.78 -9.00 -10.24
C GLY A 111 4.76 -9.93 -9.61
N GLY A 112 3.49 -9.53 -9.55
CA GLY A 112 2.39 -10.40 -9.11
C GLY A 112 1.91 -11.38 -10.18
N GLU A 113 2.45 -11.33 -11.41
CA GLU A 113 2.02 -12.17 -12.53
C GLU A 113 2.07 -13.66 -12.17
N GLY A 114 1.07 -14.40 -12.65
CA GLY A 114 0.94 -15.84 -12.38
C GLY A 114 0.28 -16.17 -11.04
N THR A 115 0.03 -15.21 -10.16
CA THR A 115 -0.70 -15.48 -8.91
C THR A 115 -2.21 -15.62 -9.16
N LYS A 116 -2.82 -16.56 -8.43
CA LYS A 116 -4.23 -16.90 -8.64
C LYS A 116 -5.15 -15.86 -7.97
N LEU A 117 -6.16 -15.42 -8.72
CA LEU A 117 -7.30 -14.69 -8.17
C LEU A 117 -8.36 -15.70 -7.73
N TYR A 118 -8.66 -15.73 -6.45
CA TYR A 118 -9.75 -16.53 -5.88
C TYR A 118 -11.03 -15.68 -5.85
N SER A 119 -12.18 -16.30 -6.19
CA SER A 119 -13.45 -15.58 -6.17
C SER A 119 -14.60 -16.47 -5.72
N THR A 120 -15.50 -15.88 -4.93
CA THR A 120 -16.79 -16.49 -4.56
C THR A 120 -17.92 -16.06 -5.51
N VAL A 121 -17.67 -15.06 -6.34
CA VAL A 121 -18.67 -14.49 -7.28
C VAL A 121 -19.12 -15.54 -8.28
N GLY A 122 -20.43 -15.73 -8.40
CA GLY A 122 -21.04 -16.67 -9.37
C GLY A 122 -20.80 -18.16 -9.09
N THR A 123 -20.26 -18.51 -7.91
CA THR A 123 -19.98 -19.91 -7.57
C THR A 123 -21.23 -20.65 -7.06
N LYS A 124 -21.24 -22.00 -7.23
CA LYS A 124 -22.27 -22.88 -6.67
C LYS A 124 -22.38 -22.80 -5.13
N PHE A 125 -21.32 -22.36 -4.46
CA PHE A 125 -21.29 -22.27 -3.00
C PHE A 125 -22.28 -21.25 -2.45
N LYS A 126 -22.59 -20.17 -3.20
CA LYS A 126 -23.61 -19.20 -2.79
C LYS A 126 -24.96 -19.84 -2.59
N LYS A 127 -25.39 -20.72 -3.54
CA LYS A 127 -26.64 -21.46 -3.43
C LYS A 127 -26.63 -22.43 -2.26
N LEU A 128 -25.52 -23.15 -2.05
CA LEU A 128 -25.36 -24.09 -0.94
C LEU A 128 -25.41 -23.36 0.42
N CYS A 129 -24.78 -22.22 0.54
CA CYS A 129 -24.84 -21.39 1.74
C CYS A 129 -26.27 -20.96 2.05
N LEU A 130 -27.01 -20.44 1.06
CA LEU A 130 -28.40 -20.02 1.23
C LEU A 130 -29.30 -21.19 1.67
N GLN A 131 -29.13 -22.39 1.09
CA GLN A 131 -29.88 -23.59 1.48
C GLN A 131 -29.62 -23.98 2.95
N ASN A 132 -28.46 -23.64 3.50
CA ASN A 132 -28.09 -23.89 4.88
C ASN A 132 -28.21 -22.65 5.79
N LYS A 133 -28.99 -21.63 5.36
CA LYS A 133 -29.21 -20.38 6.12
C LYS A 133 -27.92 -19.58 6.40
N LEU A 134 -26.93 -19.75 5.52
CA LEU A 134 -25.68 -18.98 5.54
C LEU A 134 -25.68 -17.95 4.41
N ASN A 135 -25.02 -16.82 4.63
CA ASN A 135 -24.80 -15.81 3.59
C ASN A 135 -23.33 -15.83 3.18
N LEU A 136 -23.06 -16.09 1.89
CA LEU A 136 -21.72 -16.01 1.32
C LEU A 136 -21.55 -14.63 0.68
N LEU A 137 -20.55 -13.89 1.15
CA LEU A 137 -20.19 -12.58 0.57
C LEU A 137 -19.57 -12.76 -0.81
N ASP A 138 -19.90 -11.86 -1.73
CA ASP A 138 -19.30 -11.82 -3.06
C ASP A 138 -17.96 -11.08 -2.96
N ALA A 139 -16.87 -11.81 -3.13
CA ALA A 139 -15.53 -11.26 -3.04
C ALA A 139 -14.57 -11.94 -4.01
N SER A 140 -13.61 -11.18 -4.49
CA SER A 140 -12.41 -11.70 -5.14
C SER A 140 -11.19 -11.34 -4.30
N VAL A 141 -10.25 -12.26 -4.16
CA VAL A 141 -9.05 -12.10 -3.33
C VAL A 141 -7.84 -12.56 -4.12
N ARG A 142 -6.87 -11.67 -4.27
CA ARG A 142 -5.54 -12.05 -4.72
C ARG A 142 -4.65 -12.29 -3.51
N HIS A 143 -3.98 -13.42 -3.49
CA HIS A 143 -3.05 -13.76 -2.43
C HIS A 143 -1.63 -13.85 -3.02
N LEU A 144 -0.84 -12.82 -2.84
CA LEU A 144 0.54 -12.76 -3.31
C LEU A 144 1.48 -13.56 -2.41
N GLY A 145 1.22 -13.60 -1.11
CA GLY A 145 2.20 -14.02 -0.12
C GLY A 145 3.22 -12.92 0.17
N THR A 146 3.97 -13.08 1.25
CA THR A 146 4.92 -12.06 1.72
C THR A 146 6.06 -11.83 0.72
N ASP A 147 6.57 -12.88 0.10
CA ASP A 147 7.73 -12.80 -0.80
C ASP A 147 7.39 -12.07 -2.10
N ILE A 148 6.26 -12.40 -2.74
CA ILE A 148 5.83 -11.71 -3.96
C ILE A 148 5.40 -10.27 -3.65
N ASN A 149 4.75 -10.05 -2.52
CA ASN A 149 4.40 -8.70 -2.08
C ASN A 149 5.63 -7.81 -1.90
N TYR A 150 6.73 -8.37 -1.38
CA TYR A 150 8.02 -7.66 -1.30
C TYR A 150 8.54 -7.29 -2.70
N VAL A 151 8.52 -8.24 -3.66
CA VAL A 151 8.95 -8.00 -5.04
C VAL A 151 8.12 -6.90 -5.71
N VAL A 152 6.81 -6.93 -5.54
CA VAL A 152 5.89 -5.90 -6.08
C VAL A 152 6.25 -4.52 -5.53
N LEU A 153 6.45 -4.40 -4.23
CA LEU A 153 6.83 -3.13 -3.60
C LEU A 153 8.20 -2.64 -4.07
N GLN A 154 9.18 -3.55 -4.21
CA GLN A 154 10.51 -3.19 -4.70
C GLN A 154 10.45 -2.69 -6.15
N ASN A 155 9.72 -3.37 -7.02
CA ASN A 155 9.57 -2.96 -8.40
C ASN A 155 8.83 -1.62 -8.56
N LEU A 156 7.81 -1.37 -7.73
CA LEU A 156 7.15 -0.05 -7.67
C LEU A 156 8.12 1.04 -7.24
N TYR A 157 8.95 0.79 -6.23
CA TYR A 157 9.98 1.73 -5.80
C TYR A 157 10.99 2.01 -6.92
N ASP A 158 11.48 0.96 -7.58
CA ASP A 158 12.47 1.07 -8.65
C ASP A 158 11.97 1.85 -9.88
N GLN A 159 10.65 1.78 -10.17
CA GLN A 159 10.04 2.62 -11.20
C GLN A 159 9.96 4.10 -10.83
N MET A 160 9.83 4.41 -9.53
CA MET A 160 9.59 5.77 -9.07
C MET A 160 10.86 6.53 -8.64
N LYS A 161 11.89 5.82 -8.18
CA LYS A 161 13.07 6.41 -7.50
C LYS A 161 13.86 7.43 -8.33
N ASP A 162 13.80 7.32 -9.67
CA ASP A 162 14.50 8.24 -10.57
C ASP A 162 13.65 9.47 -10.95
N HIS A 163 12.37 9.47 -10.56
CA HIS A 163 11.41 10.53 -10.85
C HIS A 163 10.91 11.27 -9.61
N ILE A 164 11.05 10.65 -8.43
CA ILE A 164 10.49 11.12 -7.17
C ILE A 164 11.60 11.12 -6.12
N ASP A 165 11.73 12.22 -5.40
CA ASP A 165 12.66 12.33 -4.29
C ASP A 165 12.08 11.64 -3.04
N PHE A 166 12.65 10.50 -2.65
CA PHE A 166 12.27 9.78 -1.42
C PHE A 166 13.19 10.14 -0.26
N TYR A 167 12.63 10.61 0.83
CA TYR A 167 13.31 10.90 2.09
C TYR A 167 12.88 9.91 3.15
N PHE A 168 13.71 8.91 3.39
CA PHE A 168 13.51 7.91 4.45
C PHE A 168 14.17 8.35 5.76
N ASP A 169 13.74 7.72 6.88
CA ASP A 169 14.19 8.07 8.23
C ASP A 169 13.97 9.57 8.55
N THR A 170 12.95 10.16 7.92
CA THR A 170 12.67 11.60 7.91
C THR A 170 11.22 11.86 8.30
N PRO A 171 10.91 11.86 9.61
CA PRO A 171 9.57 12.17 10.08
C PRO A 171 9.22 13.63 9.83
N VAL A 172 8.03 13.87 9.33
CA VAL A 172 7.48 15.23 9.27
C VAL A 172 6.92 15.58 10.64
N GLU A 173 7.47 16.64 11.24
CA GLU A 173 7.09 17.10 12.59
C GLU A 173 6.11 18.28 12.54
N THR A 174 6.24 19.15 11.52
CA THR A 174 5.40 20.36 11.40
C THR A 174 4.94 20.58 9.97
N ILE A 175 3.74 21.15 9.84
CA ILE A 175 3.20 21.68 8.58
C ILE A 175 2.68 23.08 8.87
N GLU A 176 3.26 24.08 8.21
CA GLU A 176 2.87 25.48 8.32
C GLU A 176 2.21 25.94 7.01
N ILE A 177 1.10 26.65 7.10
CA ILE A 177 0.48 27.31 5.95
C ILE A 177 1.26 28.59 5.68
N ILE A 178 1.72 28.78 4.45
CA ILE A 178 2.40 29.99 3.99
C ILE A 178 1.63 30.62 2.83
N GLU A 179 2.00 31.83 2.42
CA GLU A 179 1.26 32.60 1.41
C GLU A 179 0.96 31.82 0.12
N ASN A 180 1.90 31.00 -0.37
CA ASN A 180 1.79 30.25 -1.62
C ASN A 180 1.98 28.73 -1.44
N GLY A 181 1.44 28.14 -0.37
CA GLY A 181 1.51 26.70 -0.16
C GLY A 181 1.74 26.30 1.29
N TYR A 182 2.62 25.31 1.46
CA TYR A 182 2.91 24.71 2.76
C TYR A 182 4.42 24.63 2.98
N LYS A 183 4.84 24.85 4.21
CA LYS A 183 6.20 24.59 4.66
C LYS A 183 6.17 23.35 5.55
N VAL A 184 6.98 22.35 5.19
CA VAL A 184 7.11 21.10 5.93
C VAL A 184 8.44 21.11 6.67
N GLY A 185 8.40 20.80 7.96
CA GLY A 185 9.57 20.66 8.84
C GLY A 185 9.76 19.20 9.28
N CYS A 186 11.01 18.73 9.21
CA CYS A 186 11.45 17.39 9.59
C CYS A 186 12.50 17.44 10.68
#